data_498c96de5518dcdbe632f4dd5cf94ffb
#
_entry.id   498c96de5518dcdbe632f4dd5cf94ffb
#
_cell.length_a   1.000
_cell.length_b   1.000
_cell.length_c   1.000
_cell.angle_alpha   90.00
_cell.angle_beta   90.00
_cell.angle_gamma   90.00
#
_symmetry.space_group_name_H-M   'P 1'
#
loop_
_entity.id
_entity.type
_entity.pdbx_description
1 polymer ?
#
loop_
_entity_poly.entity_id
_entity_poly.type
_entity_poly.pdbx_seq_one_letter_code
_entity_poly.pdbx_strand_id
1 'polypeptide(L)'
;MVLKKIKKAFEKTPRFELVELPYIDVTEDPVRPELSLEFRQAYGRKIYGIRDDQGDIAAVMCFAFTNDIPKSVEEMDTMSKDAAMQAIHRAGQQGSIAIAYTVWAKKKGGGKHMVNEVYKMIKQSNHLNRLVTLSPLTDMARKFHLKNGAKEVQVNLTTQNFEYDIELTEWEKLKGKVTEKWRNTTW
;
A
#
# COMPACT_ATOMS: atom_id res chain seq x y z
N MET A 1 20.59 36.52 -3.68
CA MET A 1 19.37 35.86 -3.18
C MET A 1 18.58 35.15 -4.27
N VAL A 2 18.61 35.60 -5.51
CA VAL A 2 17.87 35.01 -6.67
C VAL A 2 18.44 33.65 -7.12
N LEU A 3 19.77 33.48 -7.15
CA LEU A 3 20.43 32.23 -7.60
C LEU A 3 20.15 31.00 -6.70
N LYS A 4 19.88 31.20 -5.39
CA LYS A 4 19.48 30.11 -4.48
C LYS A 4 18.04 29.62 -4.75
N LYS A 5 17.14 30.50 -5.22
CA LYS A 5 15.76 30.13 -5.60
C LYS A 5 15.72 29.33 -6.92
N ILE A 6 16.62 29.65 -7.85
CA ILE A 6 16.68 28.97 -9.14
C ILE A 6 17.24 27.54 -8.99
N LYS A 7 18.26 27.32 -8.14
CA LYS A 7 18.76 25.95 -7.87
C LYS A 7 17.69 25.03 -7.27
N LYS A 8 16.78 25.56 -6.45
CA LYS A 8 15.69 24.78 -5.84
C LYS A 8 14.59 24.39 -6.86
N ALA A 9 14.47 25.12 -7.98
CA ALA A 9 13.49 24.84 -9.04
C ALA A 9 13.95 23.72 -10.00
N PHE A 10 15.25 23.37 -9.99
CA PHE A 10 15.82 22.30 -10.80
C PHE A 10 16.20 21.04 -10.01
N GLU A 11 15.93 20.97 -8.71
CA GLU A 11 15.95 19.71 -7.99
C GLU A 11 14.83 18.84 -8.58
N LYS A 12 15.19 17.87 -9.43
CA LYS A 12 14.25 16.87 -9.93
C LYS A 12 13.52 16.27 -8.75
N THR A 13 12.21 16.39 -8.74
CA THR A 13 11.38 15.67 -7.77
C THR A 13 11.75 14.20 -7.88
N PRO A 14 12.18 13.54 -6.78
CA PRO A 14 12.56 12.14 -6.82
C PRO A 14 11.43 11.35 -7.49
N ARG A 15 11.75 10.59 -8.50
CA ARG A 15 10.79 9.67 -9.11
C ARG A 15 10.78 8.41 -8.28
N PHE A 16 9.61 7.99 -7.85
CA PHE A 16 9.41 6.73 -7.19
C PHE A 16 8.60 5.81 -8.11
N GLU A 17 9.03 4.56 -8.20
CA GLU A 17 8.35 3.51 -8.93
C GLU A 17 7.82 2.48 -7.94
N LEU A 18 6.52 2.16 -8.02
CA LEU A 18 5.93 1.06 -7.26
C LEU A 18 6.27 -0.27 -7.94
N VAL A 19 6.90 -1.16 -7.21
CA VAL A 19 7.33 -2.47 -7.71
C VAL A 19 6.86 -3.58 -6.77
N GLU A 20 6.41 -4.70 -7.33
CA GLU A 20 6.16 -5.91 -6.55
C GLU A 20 7.49 -6.57 -6.21
N LEU A 21 7.67 -6.95 -4.93
CA LEU A 21 8.89 -7.55 -4.43
C LEU A 21 8.67 -9.05 -4.21
N PRO A 22 9.41 -9.91 -4.91
CA PRO A 22 9.34 -11.36 -4.68
C PRO A 22 10.03 -11.81 -3.39
N TYR A 23 10.86 -10.94 -2.82
CA TYR A 23 11.64 -11.20 -1.61
C TYR A 23 11.87 -9.94 -0.81
N ILE A 24 11.84 -10.07 0.52
CA ILE A 24 12.30 -9.07 1.48
C ILE A 24 13.02 -9.78 2.62
N ASP A 25 13.93 -9.07 3.28
CA ASP A 25 14.40 -9.48 4.60
C ASP A 25 13.34 -9.08 5.64
N VAL A 26 12.61 -10.05 6.15
CA VAL A 26 11.53 -9.82 7.11
C VAL A 26 12.03 -9.27 8.45
N THR A 27 13.31 -9.46 8.76
CA THR A 27 13.93 -8.92 10.00
C THR A 27 14.07 -7.40 9.98
N GLU A 28 13.98 -6.79 8.79
CA GLU A 28 13.98 -5.33 8.63
C GLU A 28 12.61 -4.70 8.93
N ASP A 29 11.54 -5.50 9.08
CA ASP A 29 10.20 -4.99 9.40
C ASP A 29 10.09 -4.68 10.90
N PRO A 30 10.05 -3.39 11.29
CA PRO A 30 9.96 -3.02 12.71
C PRO A 30 8.54 -3.17 13.29
N VAL A 31 7.56 -3.48 12.45
CA VAL A 31 6.14 -3.54 12.84
C VAL A 31 5.71 -4.96 13.15
N ARG A 32 6.10 -5.91 12.29
CA ARG A 32 5.69 -7.33 12.39
C ARG A 32 6.83 -8.26 11.98
N PRO A 33 7.98 -8.23 12.67
CA PRO A 33 9.14 -9.07 12.33
C PRO A 33 8.85 -10.56 12.51
N GLU A 34 7.82 -10.92 13.28
CA GLU A 34 7.38 -12.29 13.52
C GLU A 34 6.69 -12.94 12.31
N LEU A 35 6.18 -12.14 11.34
CA LEU A 35 5.51 -12.67 10.17
C LEU A 35 6.52 -13.10 9.10
N SER A 36 6.56 -14.39 8.81
CA SER A 36 7.49 -14.99 7.84
C SER A 36 7.24 -14.49 6.41
N LEU A 37 8.22 -14.67 5.54
CA LEU A 37 8.07 -14.39 4.11
C LEU A 37 6.96 -15.25 3.47
N GLU A 38 6.88 -16.52 3.86
CA GLU A 38 5.83 -17.43 3.40
C GLU A 38 4.43 -16.91 3.76
N PHE A 39 4.23 -16.45 5.01
CA PHE A 39 2.99 -15.80 5.40
C PHE A 39 2.67 -14.62 4.49
N ARG A 40 3.66 -13.77 4.17
CA ARG A 40 3.46 -12.55 3.36
C ARG A 40 3.13 -12.83 1.89
N GLN A 41 3.37 -14.03 1.42
CA GLN A 41 3.13 -14.45 0.03
C GLN A 41 1.96 -15.43 -0.11
N ALA A 42 1.48 -16.00 1.00
CA ALA A 42 0.37 -16.94 0.98
C ALA A 42 -0.95 -16.25 0.57
N TYR A 43 -1.86 -17.02 0.00
CA TYR A 43 -3.25 -16.61 -0.31
C TYR A 43 -3.35 -15.33 -1.15
N GLY A 44 -2.40 -15.15 -2.10
CA GLY A 44 -2.37 -14.00 -3.00
C GLY A 44 -1.96 -12.67 -2.34
N ARG A 45 -1.45 -12.71 -1.10
CA ARG A 45 -0.85 -11.53 -0.46
C ARG A 45 0.32 -11.01 -1.30
N LYS A 46 0.56 -9.72 -1.22
CA LYS A 46 1.55 -9.02 -2.02
C LYS A 46 2.47 -8.18 -1.16
N ILE A 47 3.72 -8.09 -1.59
CA ILE A 47 4.73 -7.22 -1.04
C ILE A 47 5.09 -6.20 -2.11
N TYR A 48 4.94 -4.91 -1.80
CA TYR A 48 5.34 -3.84 -2.68
C TYR A 48 6.46 -3.02 -2.05
N GLY A 49 7.37 -2.56 -2.91
CA GLY A 49 8.36 -1.55 -2.57
C GLY A 49 8.21 -0.32 -3.44
N ILE A 50 8.68 0.83 -2.96
CA ILE A 50 8.95 1.96 -3.84
C ILE A 50 10.44 2.06 -4.09
N ARG A 51 10.79 2.08 -5.38
CA ARG A 51 12.16 2.24 -5.87
C ARG A 51 12.41 3.69 -6.22
N ASP A 52 13.52 4.24 -5.75
CA ASP A 52 13.95 5.59 -6.10
C ASP A 52 14.74 5.65 -7.41
N ASP A 53 15.17 6.86 -7.81
CA ASP A 53 15.96 7.11 -9.05
C ASP A 53 17.31 6.41 -9.06
N GLN A 54 17.79 5.95 -7.90
CA GLN A 54 19.07 5.25 -7.75
C GLN A 54 18.90 3.73 -7.83
N GLY A 55 17.66 3.25 -7.86
CA GLY A 55 17.31 1.84 -7.90
C GLY A 55 17.11 1.22 -6.51
N ASP A 56 17.24 2.00 -5.43
CA ASP A 56 17.12 1.53 -4.07
C ASP A 56 15.65 1.47 -3.62
N ILE A 57 15.32 0.51 -2.76
CA ILE A 57 13.99 0.44 -2.12
C ILE A 57 13.93 1.42 -0.96
N ALA A 58 13.10 2.44 -1.09
CA ALA A 58 12.92 3.51 -0.10
C ALA A 58 11.88 3.19 0.97
N ALA A 59 10.89 2.35 0.67
CA ALA A 59 9.91 1.85 1.63
C ALA A 59 9.30 0.53 1.14
N VAL A 60 8.72 -0.23 2.05
CA VAL A 60 8.04 -1.50 1.78
C VAL A 60 6.67 -1.49 2.44
N MET A 61 5.68 -2.12 1.80
CA MET A 61 4.33 -2.30 2.33
C MET A 61 3.81 -3.69 1.94
N CYS A 62 3.22 -4.40 2.90
CA CYS A 62 2.65 -5.72 2.67
C CYS A 62 1.12 -5.67 2.74
N PHE A 63 0.49 -6.42 1.83
CA PHE A 63 -0.96 -6.43 1.64
C PHE A 63 -1.56 -7.82 1.75
N ALA A 64 -2.73 -7.88 2.35
CA ALA A 64 -3.72 -8.93 2.18
C ALA A 64 -4.95 -8.35 1.47
N PHE A 65 -5.74 -9.21 0.80
CA PHE A 65 -6.95 -8.81 0.12
C PHE A 65 -8.14 -9.51 0.77
N THR A 66 -9.12 -8.73 1.23
CA THR A 66 -10.28 -9.22 2.00
C THR A 66 -11.57 -8.59 1.48
N ASN A 67 -12.72 -9.11 1.93
CA ASN A 67 -14.03 -8.52 1.63
C ASN A 67 -14.56 -7.66 2.78
N ASP A 68 -13.96 -7.79 3.99
CA ASP A 68 -14.29 -7.02 5.19
C ASP A 68 -13.01 -6.51 5.87
N ILE A 69 -13.16 -5.60 6.84
CA ILE A 69 -12.05 -5.01 7.60
C ILE A 69 -11.72 -5.93 8.79
N PRO A 70 -10.53 -6.54 8.82
CA PRO A 70 -10.11 -7.42 9.91
C PRO A 70 -9.78 -6.63 11.19
N LYS A 71 -10.01 -7.26 12.34
CA LYS A 71 -9.70 -6.71 13.67
C LYS A 71 -8.38 -7.18 14.24
N SER A 72 -7.81 -8.24 13.67
CA SER A 72 -6.52 -8.81 14.08
C SER A 72 -5.78 -9.43 12.89
N VAL A 73 -4.53 -9.84 13.11
CA VAL A 73 -3.74 -10.53 12.08
C VAL A 73 -4.33 -11.92 11.78
N GLU A 74 -4.82 -12.61 12.79
CA GLU A 74 -5.44 -13.93 12.66
C GLU A 74 -6.74 -13.84 11.86
N GLU A 75 -7.56 -12.81 12.13
CA GLU A 75 -8.78 -12.57 11.36
C GLU A 75 -8.46 -12.20 9.91
N MET A 76 -7.44 -11.35 9.70
CA MET A 76 -6.95 -11.03 8.36
C MET A 76 -6.46 -12.28 7.61
N ASP A 77 -5.74 -13.18 8.28
CA ASP A 77 -5.28 -14.43 7.69
C ASP A 77 -6.46 -15.28 7.21
N THR A 78 -7.45 -15.47 8.06
CA THR A 78 -8.68 -16.20 7.73
C THR A 78 -9.42 -15.56 6.56
N MET A 79 -9.69 -14.25 6.64
CA MET A 79 -10.43 -13.52 5.60
C MET A 79 -9.70 -13.52 4.25
N SER A 80 -8.37 -13.38 4.22
CA SER A 80 -7.61 -13.40 2.98
C SER A 80 -7.55 -14.78 2.36
N LYS A 81 -7.51 -15.85 3.17
CA LYS A 81 -7.63 -17.22 2.72
C LYS A 81 -8.99 -17.48 2.10
N ASP A 82 -10.07 -17.08 2.76
CA ASP A 82 -11.44 -17.22 2.26
C ASP A 82 -11.64 -16.45 0.94
N ALA A 83 -11.11 -15.23 0.86
CA ALA A 83 -11.16 -14.44 -0.37
C ALA A 83 -10.39 -15.09 -1.51
N ALA A 84 -9.20 -15.67 -1.24
CA ALA A 84 -8.42 -16.40 -2.23
C ALA A 84 -9.14 -17.68 -2.72
N MET A 85 -9.77 -18.43 -1.81
CA MET A 85 -10.55 -19.60 -2.17
C MET A 85 -11.78 -19.23 -3.01
N GLN A 86 -12.48 -18.14 -2.68
CA GLN A 86 -13.59 -17.66 -3.48
C GLN A 86 -13.15 -17.18 -4.87
N ALA A 87 -11.95 -16.61 -5.00
CA ALA A 87 -11.40 -16.16 -6.28
C ALA A 87 -11.24 -17.29 -7.30
N ILE A 88 -10.99 -18.52 -6.86
CA ILE A 88 -10.94 -19.72 -7.72
C ILE A 88 -12.27 -19.91 -8.45
N HIS A 89 -13.38 -19.59 -7.80
CA HIS A 89 -14.73 -19.73 -8.35
C HIS A 89 -15.25 -18.48 -9.07
N ARG A 90 -14.54 -17.34 -8.94
CA ARG A 90 -14.97 -16.02 -9.44
C ARG A 90 -13.99 -15.38 -10.44
N ALA A 91 -13.41 -16.17 -11.32
CA ALA A 91 -12.49 -15.70 -12.37
C ALA A 91 -11.26 -14.91 -11.84
N GLY A 92 -10.71 -15.33 -10.69
CA GLY A 92 -9.45 -14.80 -10.16
C GLY A 92 -9.54 -13.48 -9.41
N GLN A 93 -10.72 -12.92 -9.20
CA GLN A 93 -10.88 -11.69 -8.41
C GLN A 93 -10.87 -12.01 -6.91
N GLN A 94 -9.80 -11.61 -6.23
CA GLN A 94 -9.68 -11.68 -4.78
C GLN A 94 -10.56 -10.62 -4.09
N GLY A 95 -10.44 -10.48 -2.77
CA GLY A 95 -11.19 -9.50 -1.99
C GLY A 95 -11.04 -8.07 -2.53
N SER A 96 -12.07 -7.25 -2.35
CA SER A 96 -12.16 -5.90 -2.90
C SER A 96 -11.46 -4.82 -2.04
N ILE A 97 -11.02 -5.18 -0.83
CA ILE A 97 -10.32 -4.30 0.11
C ILE A 97 -8.86 -4.71 0.19
N ALA A 98 -7.95 -3.78 -0.08
CA ALA A 98 -6.53 -3.97 0.16
C ALA A 98 -6.23 -3.61 1.63
N ILE A 99 -5.80 -4.59 2.41
CA ILE A 99 -5.40 -4.43 3.82
C ILE A 99 -3.89 -4.30 3.90
N ALA A 100 -3.40 -3.09 4.12
CA ALA A 100 -1.99 -2.83 4.42
C ALA A 100 -1.73 -3.18 5.90
N TYR A 101 -1.10 -4.33 6.15
CA TYR A 101 -0.89 -4.79 7.53
C TYR A 101 0.50 -4.47 8.09
N THR A 102 1.44 -4.07 7.24
CA THR A 102 2.72 -3.49 7.66
C THR A 102 3.23 -2.51 6.62
N VAL A 103 3.90 -1.46 7.07
CA VAL A 103 4.59 -0.47 6.25
C VAL A 103 5.80 0.05 7.00
N TRP A 104 6.95 0.08 6.34
CA TRP A 104 8.14 0.71 6.89
C TRP A 104 8.94 1.44 5.83
N ALA A 105 9.67 2.45 6.25
CA ALA A 105 10.52 3.26 5.39
C ALA A 105 11.99 2.96 5.66
N LYS A 106 12.75 2.69 4.61
CA LYS A 106 14.22 2.59 4.63
C LYS A 106 14.90 3.95 4.41
N LYS A 107 14.18 4.89 3.77
CA LYS A 107 14.65 6.26 3.52
C LYS A 107 13.62 7.29 4.03
N LYS A 108 14.11 8.44 4.47
CA LYS A 108 13.25 9.53 4.97
C LYS A 108 12.22 9.94 3.93
N GLY A 109 10.95 9.99 4.34
CA GLY A 109 9.82 10.33 3.45
C GLY A 109 9.27 9.15 2.64
N GLY A 110 9.97 8.01 2.59
CA GLY A 110 9.56 6.82 1.82
C GLY A 110 8.15 6.34 2.18
N GLY A 111 7.79 6.31 3.45
CA GLY A 111 6.47 5.87 3.88
C GLY A 111 5.32 6.71 3.31
N LYS A 112 5.48 8.03 3.21
CA LYS A 112 4.47 8.91 2.58
C LYS A 112 4.33 8.62 1.09
N HIS A 113 5.45 8.49 0.38
CA HIS A 113 5.43 8.16 -1.05
C HIS A 113 4.84 6.78 -1.31
N MET A 114 5.16 5.79 -0.46
CA MET A 114 4.56 4.46 -0.52
C MET A 114 3.04 4.51 -0.44
N VAL A 115 2.49 5.20 0.57
CA VAL A 115 1.04 5.36 0.72
C VAL A 115 0.41 5.98 -0.53
N ASN A 116 1.00 7.04 -1.07
CA ASN A 116 0.47 7.73 -2.25
C ASN A 116 0.48 6.84 -3.51
N GLU A 117 1.58 6.15 -3.79
CA GLU A 117 1.68 5.31 -4.99
C GLU A 117 0.77 4.08 -4.89
N VAL A 118 0.66 3.48 -3.71
CA VAL A 118 -0.29 2.37 -3.47
C VAL A 118 -1.73 2.84 -3.59
N TYR A 119 -2.08 4.00 -3.04
CA TYR A 119 -3.42 4.55 -3.19
C TYR A 119 -3.78 4.77 -4.67
N LYS A 120 -2.86 5.31 -5.47
CA LYS A 120 -3.05 5.46 -6.91
C LYS A 120 -3.28 4.11 -7.60
N MET A 121 -2.48 3.10 -7.27
CA MET A 121 -2.64 1.74 -7.79
C MET A 121 -4.04 1.20 -7.48
N ILE A 122 -4.54 1.36 -6.26
CA ILE A 122 -5.87 0.90 -5.87
C ILE A 122 -6.98 1.66 -6.61
N LYS A 123 -6.86 2.99 -6.73
CA LYS A 123 -7.84 3.80 -7.50
C LYS A 123 -7.84 3.51 -9.01
N GLN A 124 -6.81 2.90 -9.52
CA GLN A 124 -6.71 2.43 -10.91
C GLN A 124 -7.13 0.97 -11.08
N SER A 125 -7.37 0.26 -10.01
CA SER A 125 -7.82 -1.14 -10.02
C SER A 125 -9.30 -1.23 -10.40
N ASN A 126 -9.66 -2.26 -11.16
CA ASN A 126 -11.06 -2.52 -11.53
C ASN A 126 -11.85 -3.24 -10.43
N HIS A 127 -11.15 -3.83 -9.43
CA HIS A 127 -11.79 -4.63 -8.38
C HIS A 127 -11.46 -4.17 -6.97
N LEU A 128 -10.28 -3.55 -6.76
CA LEU A 128 -9.94 -2.95 -5.47
C LEU A 128 -10.57 -1.57 -5.38
N ASN A 129 -11.27 -1.30 -4.30
CA ASN A 129 -12.00 -0.06 -4.11
C ASN A 129 -11.62 0.69 -2.83
N ARG A 130 -10.93 0.01 -1.89
CA ARG A 130 -10.55 0.58 -0.60
C ARG A 130 -9.11 0.23 -0.23
N LEU A 131 -8.41 1.18 0.38
CA LEU A 131 -7.13 0.99 1.06
C LEU A 131 -7.33 1.18 2.55
N VAL A 132 -7.28 0.08 3.30
CA VAL A 132 -7.43 0.07 4.75
C VAL A 132 -6.17 -0.51 5.38
N THR A 133 -5.77 0.00 6.55
CA THR A 133 -4.62 -0.54 7.28
C THR A 133 -5.05 -1.43 8.42
N LEU A 134 -4.20 -2.38 8.80
CA LEU A 134 -4.29 -3.12 10.05
C LEU A 134 -3.03 -2.79 10.87
N SER A 135 -3.06 -1.70 11.61
CA SER A 135 -1.92 -1.13 12.32
C SER A 135 -1.88 -1.57 13.78
N PRO A 136 -0.70 -1.67 14.41
CA PRO A 136 -0.61 -1.83 15.86
C PRO A 136 -1.33 -0.69 16.59
N LEU A 137 -1.90 -0.97 17.76
CA LEU A 137 -2.56 0.02 18.61
C LEU A 137 -1.51 0.89 19.33
N THR A 138 -0.85 1.76 18.57
CA THR A 138 0.18 2.68 19.07
C THR A 138 -0.06 4.11 18.58
N ASP A 139 0.31 5.09 19.39
CA ASP A 139 0.24 6.51 19.02
C ASP A 139 1.08 6.85 17.79
N MET A 140 2.22 6.17 17.62
CA MET A 140 3.10 6.38 16.48
C MET A 140 2.42 5.98 15.19
N ALA A 141 1.83 4.80 15.12
CA ALA A 141 1.08 4.32 13.95
C ALA A 141 -0.11 5.25 13.67
N ARG A 142 -0.87 5.62 14.70
CA ARG A 142 -2.00 6.55 14.58
C ARG A 142 -1.58 7.90 13.99
N LYS A 143 -0.55 8.52 14.54
CA LYS A 143 -0.02 9.80 14.04
C LYS A 143 0.47 9.71 12.60
N PHE A 144 1.13 8.60 12.23
CA PHE A 144 1.60 8.37 10.87
C PHE A 144 0.43 8.34 9.89
N HIS A 145 -0.60 7.54 10.14
CA HIS A 145 -1.72 7.39 9.21
C HIS A 145 -2.56 8.66 9.09
N LEU A 146 -2.91 9.31 10.21
CA LEU A 146 -3.65 10.57 10.20
C LEU A 146 -2.88 11.69 9.47
N LYS A 147 -1.57 11.81 9.70
CA LYS A 147 -0.72 12.79 9.01
C LYS A 147 -0.66 12.56 7.50
N ASN A 148 -0.81 11.34 7.05
CA ASN A 148 -0.79 10.98 5.64
C ASN A 148 -2.20 10.94 4.99
N GLY A 149 -3.22 11.48 5.67
CA GLY A 149 -4.56 11.69 5.11
C GLY A 149 -5.53 10.54 5.29
N ALA A 150 -5.22 9.56 6.14
CA ALA A 150 -6.16 8.51 6.48
C ALA A 150 -7.15 8.97 7.55
N LYS A 151 -8.31 8.30 7.60
CA LYS A 151 -9.32 8.43 8.66
C LYS A 151 -9.32 7.15 9.49
N GLU A 152 -9.40 7.28 10.81
CA GLU A 152 -9.59 6.15 11.71
C GLU A 152 -11.01 5.60 11.54
N VAL A 153 -11.12 4.30 11.21
CA VAL A 153 -12.41 3.66 10.94
C VAL A 153 -12.78 2.64 12.01
N GLN A 154 -11.78 2.09 12.71
CA GLN A 154 -12.00 1.08 13.73
C GLN A 154 -10.84 1.02 14.73
N VAL A 155 -11.15 0.86 16.01
CA VAL A 155 -10.19 0.57 17.09
C VAL A 155 -10.56 -0.78 17.69
N ASN A 156 -9.58 -1.68 17.78
CA ASN A 156 -9.73 -3.04 18.27
C ASN A 156 -8.93 -3.25 19.56
N LEU A 157 -8.90 -4.47 20.07
CA LEU A 157 -8.20 -4.79 21.33
C LEU A 157 -6.69 -4.52 21.25
N THR A 158 -6.05 -4.90 20.13
CA THR A 158 -4.59 -4.78 19.93
C THR A 158 -4.19 -4.06 18.65
N THR A 159 -5.16 -3.71 17.81
CA THR A 159 -4.96 -3.08 16.51
C THR A 159 -5.89 -1.90 16.31
N GLN A 160 -5.62 -1.13 15.26
CA GLN A 160 -6.47 -0.05 14.77
C GLN A 160 -6.44 -0.01 13.24
N ASN A 161 -7.55 0.37 12.64
CA ASN A 161 -7.68 0.44 11.18
C ASN A 161 -7.87 1.88 10.73
N PHE A 162 -7.16 2.24 9.67
CA PHE A 162 -7.27 3.54 9.01
C PHE A 162 -7.60 3.33 7.54
N GLU A 163 -8.51 4.12 7.01
CA GLU A 163 -8.85 4.11 5.60
C GLU A 163 -8.30 5.36 4.93
N TYR A 164 -7.64 5.16 3.79
CA TYR A 164 -7.16 6.25 2.96
C TYR A 164 -8.22 6.65 1.94
N ASP A 165 -8.56 7.93 1.94
CA ASP A 165 -9.41 8.57 0.95
C ASP A 165 -8.73 9.87 0.48
N ILE A 166 -7.62 9.68 -0.26
CA ILE A 166 -6.79 10.78 -0.74
C ILE A 166 -7.42 11.34 -2.02
N GLU A 167 -7.67 12.62 -2.07
CA GLU A 167 -8.10 13.28 -3.31
C GLU A 167 -6.96 13.24 -4.34
N LEU A 168 -7.19 12.57 -5.46
CA LEU A 168 -6.28 12.59 -6.60
C LEU A 168 -6.45 13.89 -7.38
N THR A 169 -5.33 14.47 -7.81
CA THR A 169 -5.39 15.61 -8.74
C THR A 169 -6.05 15.21 -10.04
N GLU A 170 -6.62 16.17 -10.78
CA GLU A 170 -7.25 15.90 -12.09
C GLU A 170 -6.24 15.27 -13.07
N TRP A 171 -4.98 15.64 -12.98
CA TRP A 171 -3.91 15.07 -13.78
C TRP A 171 -3.63 13.58 -13.44
N GLU A 172 -3.65 13.23 -12.17
CA GLU A 172 -3.49 11.83 -11.72
C GLU A 172 -4.68 10.97 -12.14
N LYS A 173 -5.90 11.50 -12.05
CA LYS A 173 -7.12 10.85 -12.55
C LYS A 173 -7.07 10.61 -14.06
N LEU A 174 -6.57 11.58 -14.84
CA LEU A 174 -6.40 11.44 -16.29
C LEU A 174 -5.35 10.40 -16.66
N LYS A 175 -4.20 10.38 -15.98
CA LYS A 175 -3.16 9.35 -16.19
C LYS A 175 -3.70 7.95 -15.94
N GLY A 176 -4.48 7.74 -14.89
CA GLY A 176 -5.12 6.46 -14.58
C GLY A 176 -6.01 5.98 -15.74
N LYS A 177 -6.88 6.84 -16.26
CA LYS A 177 -7.78 6.51 -17.38
C LYS A 177 -7.02 6.17 -18.68
N VAL A 178 -5.90 6.83 -18.95
CA VAL A 178 -5.06 6.55 -20.13
C VAL A 178 -4.40 5.18 -20.02
N THR A 179 -3.83 4.85 -18.86
CA THR A 179 -3.20 3.54 -18.64
C THR A 179 -4.20 2.38 -18.70
N GLU A 180 -5.40 2.57 -18.20
CA GLU A 180 -6.48 1.59 -18.27
C GLU A 180 -6.90 1.33 -19.73
N LYS A 181 -7.05 2.38 -20.54
CA LYS A 181 -7.39 2.27 -21.96
C LYS A 181 -6.33 1.46 -22.73
N TRP A 182 -5.04 1.65 -22.43
CA TRP A 182 -3.95 0.91 -23.08
C TRP A 182 -3.91 -0.56 -22.68
N ARG A 183 -4.17 -0.92 -21.41
CA ARG A 183 -4.25 -2.32 -20.96
C ARG A 183 -5.40 -3.09 -21.61
N ASN A 184 -6.53 -2.43 -21.85
CA ASN A 184 -7.71 -3.05 -22.47
C ASN A 184 -7.64 -3.11 -24.00
N THR A 185 -6.60 -2.56 -24.63
CA THR A 185 -6.44 -2.51 -26.08
C THR A 185 -5.36 -3.46 -26.61
N THR A 186 -4.64 -4.17 -25.73
CA THR A 186 -3.72 -5.25 -26.13
C THR A 186 -4.51 -6.54 -26.35
N TRP A 187 -4.65 -6.91 -27.60
CA TRP A 187 -5.21 -8.14 -28.16
C TRP A 187 -4.37 -9.35 -27.80
#